data_4030428d2f204c03f9648f2d9596315a
#
_entry.id   4030428d2f204c03f9648f2d9596315a
#
_cell.length_a   1.000
_cell.length_b   1.000
_cell.length_c   1.000
_cell.angle_alpha   90.00
_cell.angle_beta   90.00
_cell.angle_gamma   90.00
#
_symmetry.space_group_name_H-M   'P 1'
#
loop_
_entity.id
_entity.type
_entity.pdbx_description
1 polymer ?
#
loop_
_entity_poly.entity_id
_entity_poly.type
_entity_poly.pdbx_seq_one_letter_code
_entity_poly.pdbx_strand_id
1 'polypeptide(L)'
;MDVKMVPSWKARLSEEFEKPYFTTLIDFVKEEYRTQTIYPPGKEIFKAFDCCDFADVKVVIIGQDPYHGPGQANGLCFSVRDGIRIPPSLVNIFKEIRQDLNKPIPASGNLERWARQGVLLLNATLTVRGSSPGSHQNKGWEVFTDAAIRRISDEKENVVFLLWGSYAQKKGEVIDRSKHLVLMSAHPSPFSADRGFFGCKHFSKANEYLKSKGLKEIDW
;
A
#
# COMPACT_ATOMS: atom_id res chain seq x y z
N MET A 1 -18.98 -2.90 -15.54
CA MET A 1 -17.86 -1.95 -15.83
C MET A 1 -16.58 -2.74 -16.09
N ASP A 2 -15.79 -2.41 -17.11
CA ASP A 2 -14.52 -3.11 -17.36
C ASP A 2 -13.36 -2.43 -16.61
N VAL A 3 -13.08 -2.92 -15.41
CA VAL A 3 -11.93 -2.49 -14.61
C VAL A 3 -10.67 -3.17 -15.14
N LYS A 4 -9.68 -2.39 -15.54
CA LYS A 4 -8.37 -2.90 -15.97
C LYS A 4 -7.51 -3.20 -14.75
N MET A 5 -7.36 -4.46 -14.46
CA MET A 5 -6.60 -5.00 -13.33
C MET A 5 -6.14 -6.42 -13.67
N VAL A 6 -5.04 -6.90 -13.10
CA VAL A 6 -4.60 -8.28 -13.31
C VAL A 6 -5.69 -9.30 -12.97
N PRO A 7 -5.81 -10.40 -13.73
CA PRO A 7 -6.95 -11.32 -13.64
C PRO A 7 -7.17 -11.91 -12.25
N SER A 8 -6.11 -12.21 -11.51
CA SER A 8 -6.21 -12.83 -10.19
C SER A 8 -6.90 -11.94 -9.15
N TRP A 9 -6.63 -10.65 -9.16
CA TRP A 9 -7.30 -9.67 -8.32
C TRP A 9 -8.70 -9.34 -8.85
N LYS A 10 -8.84 -9.19 -10.18
CA LYS A 10 -10.12 -8.89 -10.81
C LYS A 10 -11.16 -9.93 -10.47
N ALA A 11 -10.81 -11.22 -10.51
CA ALA A 11 -11.72 -12.31 -10.17
C ALA A 11 -12.19 -12.25 -8.71
N ARG A 12 -11.28 -11.94 -7.77
CA ARG A 12 -11.59 -11.90 -6.33
C ARG A 12 -12.38 -10.67 -5.90
N LEU A 13 -12.25 -9.59 -6.65
CA LEU A 13 -12.91 -8.31 -6.36
C LEU A 13 -14.11 -8.05 -7.31
N SER A 14 -14.48 -9.03 -8.15
CA SER A 14 -15.54 -8.88 -9.14
C SER A 14 -16.87 -8.43 -8.52
N GLU A 15 -17.24 -8.99 -7.36
CA GLU A 15 -18.46 -8.62 -6.64
C GLU A 15 -18.46 -7.15 -6.21
N GLU A 16 -17.27 -6.57 -5.89
CA GLU A 16 -17.17 -5.17 -5.49
C GLU A 16 -17.50 -4.23 -6.64
N PHE A 17 -17.16 -4.62 -7.89
CA PHE A 17 -17.43 -3.79 -9.06
C PHE A 17 -18.93 -3.67 -9.42
N GLU A 18 -19.75 -4.57 -8.88
CA GLU A 18 -21.21 -4.58 -9.09
C GLU A 18 -21.97 -3.84 -7.98
N LYS A 19 -21.31 -3.49 -6.88
CA LYS A 19 -21.93 -2.80 -5.75
C LYS A 19 -22.22 -1.33 -6.07
N PRO A 20 -23.33 -0.76 -5.55
CA PRO A 20 -23.72 0.64 -5.80
C PRO A 20 -22.65 1.64 -5.40
N TYR A 21 -21.93 1.40 -4.28
CA TYR A 21 -20.87 2.30 -3.84
C TYR A 21 -19.76 2.43 -4.87
N PHE A 22 -19.42 1.32 -5.56
CA PHE A 22 -18.33 1.32 -6.54
C PHE A 22 -18.72 2.11 -7.80
N THR A 23 -19.98 2.00 -8.25
CA THR A 23 -20.51 2.83 -9.34
C THR A 23 -20.41 4.31 -8.99
N THR A 24 -20.91 4.71 -7.80
CA THR A 24 -20.82 6.08 -7.30
C THR A 24 -19.38 6.59 -7.21
N LEU A 25 -18.48 5.75 -6.69
CA LEU A 25 -17.06 6.04 -6.61
C LEU A 25 -16.45 6.32 -7.99
N ILE A 26 -16.73 5.45 -8.97
CA ILE A 26 -16.14 5.59 -10.30
C ILE A 26 -16.69 6.82 -11.04
N ASP A 27 -17.96 7.13 -10.88
CA ASP A 27 -18.54 8.36 -11.46
C ASP A 27 -17.90 9.61 -10.84
N PHE A 28 -17.70 9.61 -9.52
CA PHE A 28 -16.96 10.66 -8.82
C PHE A 28 -15.52 10.78 -9.36
N VAL A 29 -14.78 9.66 -9.44
CA VAL A 29 -13.38 9.65 -9.90
C VAL A 29 -13.27 10.16 -11.34
N LYS A 30 -14.15 9.72 -12.24
CA LYS A 30 -14.19 10.20 -13.64
C LYS A 30 -14.40 11.71 -13.72
N GLU A 31 -15.33 12.24 -12.93
CA GLU A 31 -15.59 13.68 -12.88
C GLU A 31 -14.39 14.45 -12.34
N GLU A 32 -13.73 13.93 -11.31
CA GLU A 32 -12.50 14.51 -10.76
C GLU A 32 -11.38 14.56 -11.82
N TYR A 33 -11.14 13.47 -12.57
CA TYR A 33 -10.15 13.47 -13.66
C TYR A 33 -10.51 14.42 -14.81
N ARG A 34 -11.80 14.69 -15.03
CA ARG A 34 -12.27 15.61 -16.07
C ARG A 34 -12.05 17.08 -15.69
N THR A 35 -12.18 17.40 -14.39
CA THR A 35 -12.27 18.79 -13.91
C THR A 35 -11.08 19.24 -13.07
N GLN A 36 -10.26 18.31 -12.57
CA GLN A 36 -9.20 18.57 -11.62
C GLN A 36 -7.90 17.86 -12.03
N THR A 37 -6.81 18.27 -11.42
CA THR A 37 -5.55 17.51 -11.48
C THR A 37 -5.58 16.41 -10.43
N ILE A 38 -5.59 15.14 -10.86
CA ILE A 38 -5.68 13.97 -9.98
C ILE A 38 -4.42 13.12 -10.06
N TYR A 39 -4.00 12.56 -8.93
CA TYR A 39 -2.88 11.62 -8.82
C TYR A 39 -3.33 10.29 -8.19
N PRO A 40 -2.67 9.18 -8.59
CA PRO A 40 -1.76 9.02 -9.73
C PRO A 40 -2.52 9.17 -11.06
N PRO A 41 -1.83 9.15 -12.23
CA PRO A 41 -2.50 9.05 -13.53
C PRO A 41 -3.43 7.82 -13.59
N GLY A 42 -4.56 7.93 -14.30
CA GLY A 42 -5.62 6.92 -14.30
C GLY A 42 -5.16 5.49 -14.58
N LYS A 43 -4.13 5.31 -15.44
CA LYS A 43 -3.54 4.00 -15.74
C LYS A 43 -2.76 3.37 -14.57
N GLU A 44 -2.52 4.10 -13.50
CA GLU A 44 -1.73 3.67 -12.35
C GLU A 44 -2.57 3.53 -11.06
N ILE A 45 -3.88 3.76 -11.14
CA ILE A 45 -4.78 3.65 -9.97
C ILE A 45 -4.66 2.26 -9.31
N PHE A 46 -4.61 1.20 -10.12
CA PHE A 46 -4.55 -0.19 -9.65
C PHE A 46 -3.14 -0.80 -9.69
N LYS A 47 -2.10 0.03 -9.82
CA LYS A 47 -0.71 -0.47 -9.98
C LYS A 47 -0.24 -1.34 -8.82
N ALA A 48 -0.71 -1.11 -7.59
CA ALA A 48 -0.37 -1.96 -6.44
C ALA A 48 -0.80 -3.42 -6.68
N PHE A 49 -1.96 -3.62 -7.30
CA PHE A 49 -2.48 -4.94 -7.67
C PHE A 49 -1.77 -5.50 -8.91
N ASP A 50 -1.48 -4.64 -9.90
CA ASP A 50 -0.86 -5.05 -11.16
C ASP A 50 0.62 -5.47 -11.00
N CYS A 51 1.32 -4.91 -10.00
CA CYS A 51 2.71 -5.26 -9.70
C CYS A 51 2.87 -6.42 -8.71
N CYS A 52 1.80 -6.84 -8.04
CA CYS A 52 1.82 -7.89 -7.03
C CYS A 52 0.60 -8.78 -7.22
N ASP A 53 0.76 -9.89 -7.95
CA ASP A 53 -0.31 -10.87 -8.16
C ASP A 53 -0.82 -11.39 -6.81
N PHE A 54 -2.11 -11.73 -6.72
CA PHE A 54 -2.71 -12.21 -5.48
C PHE A 54 -2.00 -13.45 -4.92
N ALA A 55 -1.58 -14.36 -5.81
CA ALA A 55 -0.85 -15.56 -5.39
C ALA A 55 0.49 -15.22 -4.75
N ASP A 56 1.16 -14.17 -5.23
CA ASP A 56 2.49 -13.78 -4.80
C ASP A 56 2.51 -12.92 -3.53
N VAL A 57 1.37 -12.41 -3.07
CA VAL A 57 1.31 -11.56 -1.86
C VAL A 57 1.90 -12.30 -0.66
N LYS A 58 2.98 -11.75 -0.11
CA LYS A 58 3.67 -12.21 1.11
C LYS A 58 3.69 -11.16 2.20
N VAL A 59 3.74 -9.88 1.81
CA VAL A 59 3.74 -8.75 2.73
C VAL A 59 2.72 -7.73 2.24
N VAL A 60 2.01 -7.10 3.17
CA VAL A 60 1.09 -5.98 2.88
C VAL A 60 1.53 -4.77 3.69
N ILE A 61 1.73 -3.64 3.02
CA ILE A 61 1.96 -2.34 3.64
C ILE A 61 0.78 -1.44 3.29
N ILE A 62 0.16 -0.83 4.30
CA ILE A 62 -1.01 0.02 4.12
C ILE A 62 -0.61 1.49 4.29
N GLY A 63 -0.76 2.28 3.22
CA GLY A 63 -0.70 3.74 3.26
C GLY A 63 -2.09 4.36 3.37
N GLN A 64 -2.16 5.68 3.50
CA GLN A 64 -3.43 6.40 3.58
C GLN A 64 -3.92 6.82 2.20
N ASP A 65 -3.31 7.80 1.59
CA ASP A 65 -3.62 8.32 0.26
C ASP A 65 -2.34 8.55 -0.57
N PRO A 66 -2.44 8.67 -1.90
CA PRO A 66 -1.28 8.94 -2.74
C PRO A 66 -0.64 10.28 -2.40
N TYR A 67 0.64 10.45 -2.73
CA TYR A 67 1.26 11.77 -2.71
C TYR A 67 0.52 12.71 -3.68
N HIS A 68 0.29 13.95 -3.22
CA HIS A 68 -0.51 14.94 -3.95
C HIS A 68 0.34 15.99 -4.71
N GLY A 69 1.66 15.86 -4.68
CA GLY A 69 2.57 16.71 -5.45
C GLY A 69 2.75 16.25 -6.90
N PRO A 70 3.07 17.17 -7.82
CA PRO A 70 3.27 16.83 -9.22
C PRO A 70 4.32 15.75 -9.43
N GLY A 71 3.98 14.72 -10.20
CA GLY A 71 4.90 13.63 -10.57
C GLY A 71 5.30 12.67 -9.46
N GLN A 72 4.83 12.84 -8.22
CA GLN A 72 5.22 12.00 -7.09
C GLN A 72 4.56 10.62 -7.14
N ALA A 73 3.24 10.56 -7.04
CA ALA A 73 2.50 9.30 -6.95
C ALA A 73 2.67 8.43 -8.19
N ASN A 74 2.91 7.14 -7.96
CA ASN A 74 3.04 6.12 -9.00
C ASN A 74 2.14 4.89 -8.75
N GLY A 75 1.10 5.03 -7.93
CA GLY A 75 0.12 3.96 -7.66
C GLY A 75 0.53 2.96 -6.57
N LEU A 76 1.68 3.14 -5.95
CA LEU A 76 2.19 2.32 -4.84
C LEU A 76 2.32 3.18 -3.58
N CYS A 77 1.86 2.70 -2.42
CA CYS A 77 1.97 3.48 -1.20
C CYS A 77 3.44 3.75 -0.82
N PHE A 78 3.70 4.94 -0.26
CA PHE A 78 5.03 5.47 0.08
C PHE A 78 6.00 5.66 -1.09
N SER A 79 5.72 5.12 -2.27
CA SER A 79 6.58 5.13 -3.44
C SER A 79 6.44 6.42 -4.25
N VAL A 80 7.56 6.86 -4.82
CA VAL A 80 7.59 7.94 -5.82
C VAL A 80 8.26 7.47 -7.10
N ARG A 81 8.06 8.22 -8.19
CA ARG A 81 8.75 7.95 -9.48
C ARG A 81 10.24 8.14 -9.36
N ASP A 82 10.98 7.47 -10.26
CA ASP A 82 12.40 7.72 -10.41
C ASP A 82 12.66 9.20 -10.75
N GLY A 83 13.74 9.74 -10.19
CA GLY A 83 14.13 11.15 -10.36
C GLY A 83 13.36 12.14 -9.47
N ILE A 84 12.35 11.70 -8.74
CA ILE A 84 11.63 12.52 -7.76
C ILE A 84 12.35 12.47 -6.41
N ARG A 85 12.44 13.63 -5.77
CA ARG A 85 12.98 13.73 -4.40
C ARG A 85 12.21 12.78 -3.47
N ILE A 86 12.95 11.96 -2.73
CA ILE A 86 12.39 11.00 -1.78
C ILE A 86 11.63 11.74 -0.66
N PRO A 87 10.34 11.47 -0.46
CA PRO A 87 9.54 12.12 0.58
C PRO A 87 10.02 11.76 2.00
N PRO A 88 9.76 12.63 3.00
CA PRO A 88 10.28 12.46 4.36
C PRO A 88 9.91 11.13 5.02
N SER A 89 8.69 10.64 4.84
CA SER A 89 8.28 9.34 5.39
C SER A 89 9.08 8.19 4.78
N LEU A 90 9.33 8.22 3.46
CA LEU A 90 10.12 7.20 2.77
C LEU A 90 11.61 7.29 3.15
N VAL A 91 12.14 8.50 3.37
CA VAL A 91 13.50 8.67 3.93
C VAL A 91 13.60 7.95 5.28
N ASN A 92 12.60 8.08 6.14
CA ASN A 92 12.58 7.41 7.45
C ASN A 92 12.44 5.89 7.32
N ILE A 93 11.65 5.40 6.37
CA ILE A 93 11.57 3.96 6.04
C ILE A 93 12.96 3.43 5.66
N PHE A 94 13.67 4.12 4.76
CA PHE A 94 15.02 3.71 4.37
C PHE A 94 16.06 3.80 5.49
N LYS A 95 15.93 4.79 6.39
CA LYS A 95 16.77 4.86 7.60
C LYS A 95 16.55 3.64 8.51
N GLU A 96 15.30 3.26 8.74
CA GLU A 96 14.98 2.08 9.53
C GLU A 96 15.50 0.79 8.87
N ILE A 97 15.35 0.63 7.55
CA ILE A 97 15.92 -0.52 6.81
C ILE A 97 17.45 -0.56 6.97
N ARG A 98 18.12 0.58 6.86
CA ARG A 98 19.57 0.66 7.07
C ARG A 98 19.97 0.23 8.48
N GLN A 99 19.24 0.68 9.49
CA GLN A 99 19.50 0.36 10.89
C GLN A 99 19.18 -1.11 11.21
N ASP A 100 18.10 -1.65 10.68
CA ASP A 100 17.61 -3.01 10.93
C ASP A 100 18.42 -4.07 10.19
N LEU A 101 18.73 -3.83 8.90
CA LEU A 101 19.31 -4.81 7.98
C LEU A 101 20.73 -4.47 7.51
N ASN A 102 21.28 -3.33 7.95
CA ASN A 102 22.57 -2.81 7.48
C ASN A 102 22.66 -2.66 5.94
N LYS A 103 21.53 -2.36 5.27
CA LYS A 103 21.49 -2.13 3.83
C LYS A 103 21.72 -0.66 3.48
N PRO A 104 22.34 -0.36 2.33
CA PRO A 104 22.52 1.03 1.89
C PRO A 104 21.16 1.68 1.58
N ILE A 105 21.07 2.99 1.80
CA ILE A 105 19.91 3.78 1.39
C ILE A 105 19.91 3.86 -0.14
N PRO A 106 18.81 3.45 -0.82
CA PRO A 106 18.75 3.51 -2.28
C PRO A 106 18.67 4.96 -2.79
N ALA A 107 19.18 5.19 -3.99
CA ALA A 107 19.12 6.51 -4.64
C ALA A 107 17.70 6.84 -5.15
N SER A 108 16.89 5.84 -5.46
CA SER A 108 15.51 5.99 -5.95
C SER A 108 14.49 5.70 -4.87
N GLY A 109 13.40 6.48 -4.86
CA GLY A 109 12.21 6.25 -4.04
C GLY A 109 11.17 5.37 -4.73
N ASN A 110 11.47 4.75 -5.86
CA ASN A 110 10.56 3.84 -6.55
C ASN A 110 10.59 2.45 -5.90
N LEU A 111 9.47 2.04 -5.31
CA LEU A 111 9.33 0.79 -4.57
C LEU A 111 8.78 -0.37 -5.43
N GLU A 112 8.68 -0.21 -6.74
CA GLU A 112 8.18 -1.27 -7.62
C GLU A 112 8.98 -2.57 -7.47
N ARG A 113 10.28 -2.48 -7.16
CA ARG A 113 11.12 -3.65 -6.87
C ARG A 113 10.62 -4.47 -5.67
N TRP A 114 10.00 -3.85 -4.67
CA TRP A 114 9.37 -4.56 -3.57
C TRP A 114 8.06 -5.21 -4.00
N ALA A 115 7.23 -4.46 -4.74
CA ALA A 115 5.94 -4.96 -5.21
C ALA A 115 6.11 -6.24 -6.04
N ARG A 116 7.11 -6.28 -6.94
CA ARG A 116 7.42 -7.46 -7.78
C ARG A 116 7.95 -8.66 -6.99
N GLN A 117 8.30 -8.48 -5.73
CA GLN A 117 8.71 -9.58 -4.84
C GLN A 117 7.56 -10.12 -3.98
N GLY A 118 6.35 -9.58 -4.11
CA GLY A 118 5.18 -9.97 -3.34
C GLY A 118 4.86 -9.03 -2.17
N VAL A 119 5.30 -7.76 -2.25
CA VAL A 119 4.87 -6.72 -1.29
C VAL A 119 3.71 -5.93 -1.90
N LEU A 120 2.50 -6.12 -1.39
CA LEU A 120 1.36 -5.28 -1.78
C LEU A 120 1.47 -3.91 -1.09
N LEU A 121 1.82 -2.90 -1.88
CA LEU A 121 1.96 -1.51 -1.43
C LEU A 121 0.65 -0.75 -1.66
N LEU A 122 -0.32 -0.92 -0.77
CA LEU A 122 -1.70 -0.48 -0.95
C LEU A 122 -2.00 0.80 -0.17
N ASN A 123 -2.46 1.85 -0.84
CA ASN A 123 -3.12 2.98 -0.18
C ASN A 123 -4.58 2.66 0.12
N ALA A 124 -5.11 3.20 1.21
CA ALA A 124 -6.52 3.08 1.55
C ALA A 124 -7.43 3.81 0.56
N THR A 125 -7.02 5.00 0.11
CA THR A 125 -7.61 5.73 -1.02
C THR A 125 -6.66 5.67 -2.21
N LEU A 126 -7.17 5.32 -3.40
CA LEU A 126 -6.30 5.09 -4.56
C LEU A 126 -6.09 6.32 -5.43
N THR A 127 -6.81 7.41 -5.14
CA THR A 127 -6.69 8.68 -5.86
C THR A 127 -6.72 9.87 -4.90
N VAL A 128 -6.15 10.99 -5.33
CA VAL A 128 -6.13 12.25 -4.57
C VAL A 128 -6.10 13.44 -5.53
N ARG A 129 -6.73 14.54 -5.17
CA ARG A 129 -6.62 15.81 -5.91
C ARG A 129 -5.26 16.46 -5.61
N GLY A 130 -4.64 17.03 -6.65
CA GLY A 130 -3.38 17.76 -6.54
C GLY A 130 -3.45 18.83 -5.44
N SER A 131 -2.41 18.91 -4.64
CA SER A 131 -2.28 19.85 -3.51
C SER A 131 -3.38 19.78 -2.44
N SER A 132 -4.20 18.70 -2.42
CA SER A 132 -5.35 18.57 -1.50
C SER A 132 -5.34 17.18 -0.85
N PRO A 133 -4.46 16.93 0.15
CA PRO A 133 -4.38 15.64 0.82
C PRO A 133 -5.74 15.27 1.44
N GLY A 134 -6.10 14.00 1.37
CA GLY A 134 -7.37 13.49 1.90
C GLY A 134 -8.63 13.85 1.09
N SER A 135 -8.49 14.52 -0.05
CA SER A 135 -9.65 15.03 -0.84
C SER A 135 -10.59 13.94 -1.35
N HIS A 136 -10.11 12.71 -1.49
CA HIS A 136 -10.91 11.56 -1.95
C HIS A 136 -11.28 10.59 -0.82
N GLN A 137 -11.04 10.95 0.43
CA GLN A 137 -11.47 10.14 1.57
C GLN A 137 -13.01 10.08 1.67
N ASN A 138 -13.51 8.96 2.17
CA ASN A 138 -14.95 8.69 2.33
C ASN A 138 -15.76 8.76 1.01
N LYS A 139 -15.10 8.50 -0.14
CA LYS A 139 -15.75 8.44 -1.45
C LYS A 139 -16.00 7.01 -1.93
N GLY A 140 -15.51 6.01 -1.18
CA GLY A 140 -15.71 4.59 -1.48
C GLY A 140 -14.42 3.79 -1.67
N TRP A 141 -13.26 4.44 -1.86
CA TRP A 141 -11.99 3.73 -1.98
C TRP A 141 -11.69 2.86 -0.77
N GLU A 142 -11.97 3.37 0.45
CA GLU A 142 -11.72 2.64 1.69
C GLU A 142 -12.50 1.33 1.76
N VAL A 143 -13.75 1.32 1.28
CA VAL A 143 -14.60 0.11 1.20
C VAL A 143 -13.97 -0.90 0.26
N PHE A 144 -13.53 -0.45 -0.91
CA PHE A 144 -12.88 -1.30 -1.91
C PHE A 144 -11.56 -1.91 -1.41
N THR A 145 -10.71 -1.09 -0.79
CA THR A 145 -9.42 -1.56 -0.27
C THR A 145 -9.57 -2.43 0.98
N ASP A 146 -10.60 -2.19 1.80
CA ASP A 146 -10.96 -3.10 2.91
C ASP A 146 -11.39 -4.47 2.38
N ALA A 147 -12.15 -4.52 1.28
CA ALA A 147 -12.50 -5.79 0.64
C ALA A 147 -11.24 -6.53 0.16
N ALA A 148 -10.27 -5.83 -0.45
CA ALA A 148 -9.02 -6.44 -0.87
C ALA A 148 -8.21 -7.02 0.31
N ILE A 149 -8.09 -6.26 1.42
CA ILE A 149 -7.41 -6.72 2.64
C ILE A 149 -8.13 -7.94 3.22
N ARG A 150 -9.46 -7.95 3.24
CA ARG A 150 -10.27 -9.06 3.72
C ARG A 150 -10.06 -10.32 2.87
N ARG A 151 -10.03 -10.20 1.53
CA ARG A 151 -9.73 -11.34 0.65
C ARG A 151 -8.35 -11.95 0.94
N ILE A 152 -7.34 -11.13 1.21
CA ILE A 152 -6.02 -11.65 1.62
C ILE A 152 -6.13 -12.38 2.97
N SER A 153 -6.80 -11.78 3.95
CA SER A 153 -6.95 -12.35 5.27
C SER A 153 -7.71 -13.69 5.26
N ASP A 154 -8.73 -13.79 4.42
CA ASP A 154 -9.59 -14.98 4.37
C ASP A 154 -8.99 -16.11 3.53
N GLU A 155 -8.39 -15.78 2.38
CA GLU A 155 -7.99 -16.76 1.36
C GLU A 155 -6.50 -17.15 1.41
N LYS A 156 -5.67 -16.41 2.16
CA LYS A 156 -4.24 -16.70 2.28
C LYS A 156 -3.86 -17.10 3.72
N GLU A 157 -2.65 -17.59 3.85
CA GLU A 157 -2.00 -17.88 5.13
C GLU A 157 -0.58 -17.31 5.11
N ASN A 158 -0.02 -17.06 6.30
CA ASN A 158 1.36 -16.65 6.49
C ASN A 158 1.75 -15.35 5.79
N VAL A 159 0.81 -14.42 5.61
CA VAL A 159 1.09 -13.07 5.12
C VAL A 159 1.53 -12.18 6.29
N VAL A 160 2.47 -11.29 6.04
CA VAL A 160 2.93 -10.29 7.00
C VAL A 160 2.25 -8.95 6.70
N PHE A 161 1.56 -8.38 7.68
CA PHE A 161 0.97 -7.04 7.57
C PHE A 161 1.79 -6.04 8.37
N LEU A 162 2.30 -5.01 7.70
CA LEU A 162 3.03 -3.89 8.31
C LEU A 162 2.08 -2.70 8.42
N LEU A 163 1.61 -2.42 9.64
CA LEU A 163 0.61 -1.41 9.93
C LEU A 163 1.24 -0.25 10.70
N TRP A 164 1.55 0.82 9.97
CA TRP A 164 2.24 1.98 10.49
C TRP A 164 1.28 3.15 10.74
N GLY A 165 1.11 3.49 12.03
CA GLY A 165 0.20 4.53 12.51
C GLY A 165 -1.24 4.04 12.72
N SER A 166 -2.00 4.80 13.48
CA SER A 166 -3.37 4.42 13.92
C SER A 166 -4.33 4.15 12.77
N TYR A 167 -4.20 4.88 11.66
CA TYR A 167 -5.06 4.70 10.50
C TYR A 167 -4.89 3.31 9.86
N ALA A 168 -3.65 2.90 9.59
CA ALA A 168 -3.36 1.58 9.05
C ALA A 168 -3.73 0.46 10.04
N GLN A 169 -3.50 0.68 11.34
CA GLN A 169 -3.86 -0.26 12.40
C GLN A 169 -5.37 -0.50 12.46
N LYS A 170 -6.17 0.56 12.35
CA LYS A 170 -7.64 0.46 12.29
C LYS A 170 -8.10 -0.34 11.07
N LYS A 171 -7.52 -0.09 9.89
CA LYS A 171 -7.83 -0.90 8.70
C LYS A 171 -7.46 -2.37 8.86
N GLY A 172 -6.44 -2.65 9.66
CA GLY A 172 -5.99 -4.01 9.96
C GLY A 172 -6.81 -4.77 11.01
N GLU A 173 -7.87 -4.18 11.58
CA GLU A 173 -8.73 -4.87 12.57
C GLU A 173 -9.46 -6.09 11.98
N VAL A 174 -9.64 -6.11 10.66
CA VAL A 174 -10.29 -7.23 9.94
C VAL A 174 -9.36 -8.42 9.68
N ILE A 175 -8.07 -8.31 9.99
CA ILE A 175 -7.06 -9.33 9.69
C ILE A 175 -7.12 -10.45 10.72
N ASP A 176 -7.22 -11.69 10.25
CA ASP A 176 -7.13 -12.89 11.08
C ASP A 176 -5.69 -13.11 11.56
N ARG A 177 -5.43 -12.74 12.81
CA ARG A 177 -4.10 -12.86 13.45
C ARG A 177 -3.71 -14.29 13.79
N SER A 178 -4.61 -15.24 13.66
CA SER A 178 -4.28 -16.67 13.81
C SER A 178 -3.60 -17.23 12.57
N LYS A 179 -3.85 -16.63 11.39
CA LYS A 179 -3.29 -17.02 10.10
C LYS A 179 -2.09 -16.17 9.67
N HIS A 180 -1.99 -14.93 10.14
CA HIS A 180 -1.09 -13.91 9.62
C HIS A 180 -0.27 -13.25 10.72
N LEU A 181 0.93 -12.79 10.38
CA LEU A 181 1.73 -11.93 11.24
C LEU A 181 1.32 -10.47 11.06
N VAL A 182 0.91 -9.80 12.14
CA VAL A 182 0.60 -8.36 12.12
C VAL A 182 1.63 -7.62 12.99
N LEU A 183 2.42 -6.76 12.35
CA LEU A 183 3.41 -5.90 13.01
C LEU A 183 2.92 -4.46 12.99
N MET A 184 2.88 -3.82 14.16
CA MET A 184 2.36 -2.46 14.34
C MET A 184 3.42 -1.55 14.94
N SER A 185 3.51 -0.31 14.45
CA SER A 185 4.36 0.75 14.99
C SER A 185 3.74 2.13 14.76
N ALA A 186 4.39 3.17 15.26
CA ALA A 186 4.08 4.54 14.87
C ALA A 186 4.28 4.74 13.35
N HIS A 187 3.68 5.78 12.78
CA HIS A 187 3.83 6.11 11.36
C HIS A 187 5.25 6.64 11.07
N PRO A 188 5.85 6.34 9.90
CA PRO A 188 7.21 6.79 9.53
C PRO A 188 7.34 8.30 9.26
N SER A 189 6.27 9.09 9.36
CA SER A 189 6.36 10.54 9.16
C SER A 189 7.31 11.18 10.18
N PRO A 190 7.97 12.30 9.83
CA PRO A 190 8.83 13.03 10.77
C PRO A 190 8.13 13.42 12.08
N PHE A 191 6.81 13.57 12.06
CA PHE A 191 6.02 13.93 13.26
C PHE A 191 5.86 12.79 14.27
N SER A 192 6.14 11.54 13.87
CA SER A 192 5.85 10.36 14.71
C SER A 192 6.90 9.26 14.65
N ALA A 193 7.87 9.31 13.76
CA ALA A 193 8.84 8.23 13.58
C ALA A 193 9.64 7.93 14.88
N ASP A 194 10.00 8.95 15.65
CA ASP A 194 10.71 8.81 16.93
C ASP A 194 9.84 8.21 18.05
N ARG A 195 8.52 8.08 17.80
CA ARG A 195 7.58 7.54 18.80
C ARG A 195 7.37 6.03 18.65
N GLY A 196 8.32 5.32 18.01
CA GLY A 196 8.32 3.87 17.91
C GLY A 196 8.30 3.29 16.50
N PHE A 197 8.52 4.10 15.46
CA PHE A 197 8.81 3.57 14.12
C PHE A 197 10.30 3.20 14.03
N PHE A 198 11.21 4.10 14.42
CA PHE A 198 12.62 3.77 14.49
C PHE A 198 12.88 2.70 15.56
N GLY A 199 13.60 1.66 15.18
CA GLY A 199 13.88 0.50 16.02
C GLY A 199 12.75 -0.54 16.07
N CYS A 200 11.67 -0.41 15.28
CA CYS A 200 10.58 -1.40 15.23
C CYS A 200 11.03 -2.74 14.61
N LYS A 201 12.09 -2.73 13.78
CA LYS A 201 12.69 -3.90 13.13
C LYS A 201 11.68 -4.73 12.33
N HIS A 202 10.74 -4.06 11.68
CA HIS A 202 9.68 -4.74 10.93
C HIS A 202 10.23 -5.49 9.71
N PHE A 203 11.32 -5.03 9.11
CA PHE A 203 11.89 -5.62 7.90
C PHE A 203 12.60 -6.95 8.19
N SER A 204 13.42 -7.01 9.23
CA SER A 204 14.03 -8.27 9.69
C SER A 204 12.99 -9.24 10.21
N LYS A 205 12.05 -8.78 11.07
CA LYS A 205 10.96 -9.62 11.60
C LYS A 205 10.09 -10.21 10.49
N ALA A 206 9.77 -9.43 9.45
CA ALA A 206 9.02 -9.92 8.30
C ALA A 206 9.78 -11.04 7.59
N ASN A 207 11.07 -10.84 7.31
CA ASN A 207 11.90 -11.83 6.65
C ASN A 207 12.11 -13.11 7.50
N GLU A 208 12.35 -12.96 8.80
CA GLU A 208 12.43 -14.09 9.74
C GLU A 208 11.14 -14.93 9.72
N TYR A 209 9.98 -14.26 9.75
CA TYR A 209 8.70 -14.95 9.66
C TYR A 209 8.51 -15.66 8.34
N LEU A 210 8.75 -14.99 7.20
CA LEU A 210 8.64 -15.59 5.87
C LEU A 210 9.54 -16.83 5.76
N LYS A 211 10.80 -16.71 6.19
CA LYS A 211 11.75 -17.81 6.22
C LYS A 211 11.27 -18.99 7.07
N SER A 212 10.70 -18.72 8.25
CA SER A 212 10.14 -19.74 9.14
C SER A 212 8.97 -20.51 8.53
N LYS A 213 8.31 -19.93 7.53
CA LYS A 213 7.20 -20.50 6.77
C LYS A 213 7.63 -21.10 5.42
N GLY A 214 8.95 -21.18 5.16
CA GLY A 214 9.49 -21.69 3.89
C GLY A 214 9.24 -20.74 2.71
N LEU A 215 8.93 -19.48 2.96
CA LEU A 215 8.69 -18.47 1.94
C LEU A 215 9.97 -17.66 1.67
N LYS A 216 10.13 -17.21 0.42
CA LYS A 216 11.28 -16.38 0.03
C LYS A 216 11.19 -15.03 0.75
N GLU A 217 12.30 -14.63 1.37
CA GLU A 217 12.48 -13.33 2.00
C GLU A 217 12.36 -12.19 0.96
N ILE A 218 12.08 -10.99 1.46
CA ILE A 218 12.04 -9.76 0.66
C ILE A 218 13.44 -9.13 0.68
N ASP A 219 13.93 -8.77 -0.49
CA ASP A 219 15.10 -7.91 -0.63
C ASP A 219 14.65 -6.44 -0.54
N TRP A 220 14.67 -5.92 0.68
CA TRP A 220 14.22 -4.58 1.02
C TRP A 220 15.11 -3.47 0.46
#